data_97e97caeb05a4f1518a99c09394bbc34
#
_entry.id   97e97caeb05a4f1518a99c09394bbc34
#
_cell.length_a   1.000
_cell.length_b   1.000
_cell.length_c   1.000
_cell.angle_alpha   90.00
_cell.angle_beta   90.00
_cell.angle_gamma   90.00
#
_symmetry.space_group_name_H-M   'P 1'
#
loop_
_entity.id
_entity.type
_entity.pdbx_description
1 polymer ?
#
loop_
_entity_poly.entity_id
_entity_poly.type
_entity_poly.pdbx_seq_one_letter_code
_entity_poly.pdbx_strand_id
1 'polypeptide(L)'
;ANAAEAVGARIFEQSAAVSVQDGPPSLVHTAKGKLRADYVIHATNGYHSSLNPSQAAKVMPINNFLVATAPLDRPQEVLRKPIAVADNRFVLNYYRLSHDNRLIFGGGESYGARFPKDIFAKVRKPLCEIFPQLADVPLTHAWGGTLGITTRRLPLFARVGPQQLTASGYSGHGVALAGFAGQVLAETIAGNAERFDLLSQLPTPSFPGGQSLRGPIMTLAMTWFAL
;
A
#
# COMPACT_ATOMS: atom_id res chain seq x y z
N ALA A 1 11.08 5.77 9.88
CA ALA A 1 11.36 7.19 10.05
C ALA A 1 12.59 7.39 10.93
N ASN A 2 12.55 7.10 12.24
CA ASN A 2 13.62 7.40 13.22
C ASN A 2 15.02 6.93 12.78
N ALA A 3 15.16 5.71 12.22
CA ALA A 3 16.43 5.22 11.74
C ALA A 3 16.98 6.03 10.53
N ALA A 4 16.10 6.51 9.67
CA ALA A 4 16.48 7.34 8.53
C ALA A 4 16.92 8.74 9.01
N GLU A 5 16.22 9.32 9.96
CA GLU A 5 16.60 10.63 10.55
C GLU A 5 17.93 10.55 11.29
N ALA A 6 18.18 9.43 12.00
CA ALA A 6 19.45 9.21 12.70
C ALA A 6 20.67 9.19 11.76
N VAL A 7 20.49 8.88 10.48
CA VAL A 7 21.54 8.92 9.45
C VAL A 7 21.44 10.17 8.55
N GLY A 8 20.70 11.20 8.97
CA GLY A 8 20.68 12.51 8.34
C GLY A 8 19.55 12.74 7.32
N ALA A 9 18.61 11.81 7.15
CA ALA A 9 17.44 12.08 6.33
C ALA A 9 16.55 13.16 6.97
N ARG A 10 16.04 14.09 6.17
CA ARG A 10 15.11 15.12 6.63
C ARG A 10 13.70 14.78 6.17
N ILE A 11 12.75 14.76 7.10
CA ILE A 11 11.35 14.47 6.84
C ILE A 11 10.56 15.78 6.92
N PHE A 12 9.80 16.07 5.87
CA PHE A 12 8.96 17.26 5.76
C PHE A 12 7.50 16.85 5.67
N GLU A 13 6.79 16.90 6.78
CA GLU A 13 5.35 16.69 6.81
C GLU A 13 4.58 17.86 6.19
N GLN A 14 3.32 17.64 5.81
CA GLN A 14 2.43 18.65 5.21
C GLN A 14 3.07 19.40 4.02
N SER A 15 3.95 18.71 3.29
CA SER A 15 4.74 19.25 2.17
C SER A 15 4.47 18.45 0.90
N ALA A 16 3.20 18.33 0.52
CA ALA A 16 2.80 17.58 -0.67
C ALA A 16 3.49 18.16 -1.93
N ALA A 17 4.14 17.28 -2.70
CA ALA A 17 4.64 17.64 -4.01
C ALA A 17 3.47 17.87 -4.97
N VAL A 18 3.46 18.99 -5.68
CA VAL A 18 2.40 19.34 -6.65
C VAL A 18 2.86 19.17 -8.10
N SER A 19 4.17 19.25 -8.35
CA SER A 19 4.77 18.90 -9.63
C SER A 19 6.25 18.55 -9.46
N VAL A 20 6.77 17.79 -10.42
CA VAL A 20 8.20 17.50 -10.54
C VAL A 20 8.62 17.88 -11.95
N GLN A 21 9.60 18.74 -12.05
CA GLN A 21 10.21 19.15 -13.31
C GLN A 21 11.53 18.39 -13.49
N ASP A 22 11.69 17.74 -14.64
CA ASP A 22 12.94 17.11 -15.03
C ASP A 22 14.06 18.12 -15.23
N GLY A 23 15.26 17.68 -14.97
CA GLY A 23 16.47 18.44 -15.26
C GLY A 23 17.64 18.01 -14.38
N PRO A 24 18.90 18.31 -14.73
CA PRO A 24 20.05 18.28 -13.83
C PRO A 24 20.28 19.66 -13.16
N PRO A 25 19.80 19.91 -11.91
CA PRO A 25 19.01 19.08 -11.03
C PRO A 25 17.50 19.11 -11.33
N SER A 26 16.77 18.06 -10.90
CA SER A 26 15.31 18.06 -10.88
C SER A 26 14.76 19.05 -9.85
N LEU A 27 13.58 19.61 -10.13
CA LEU A 27 12.88 20.53 -9.22
C LEU A 27 11.56 19.92 -8.75
N VAL A 28 11.43 19.72 -7.45
CA VAL A 28 10.18 19.30 -6.82
C VAL A 28 9.48 20.54 -6.27
N HIS A 29 8.28 20.81 -6.73
CA HIS A 29 7.46 21.93 -6.29
C HIS A 29 6.46 21.48 -5.22
N THR A 30 6.33 22.30 -4.19
CA THR A 30 5.28 22.19 -3.15
C THR A 30 4.52 23.51 -3.11
N ALA A 31 3.41 23.54 -2.38
CA ALA A 31 2.65 24.79 -2.18
C ALA A 31 3.48 25.88 -1.47
N LYS A 32 4.51 25.50 -0.71
CA LYS A 32 5.29 26.43 0.13
C LYS A 32 6.72 26.68 -0.36
N GLY A 33 7.18 25.95 -1.37
CA GLY A 33 8.56 26.10 -1.83
C GLY A 33 8.97 25.11 -2.91
N LYS A 34 10.25 25.11 -3.21
CA LYS A 34 10.88 24.27 -4.23
C LYS A 34 12.08 23.55 -3.62
N LEU A 35 12.26 22.29 -3.98
CA LEU A 35 13.42 21.49 -3.64
C LEU A 35 14.18 21.14 -4.91
N ARG A 36 15.49 21.33 -4.89
CA ARG A 36 16.42 20.87 -5.96
C ARG A 36 17.02 19.55 -5.52
N ALA A 37 17.02 18.57 -6.41
CA ALA A 37 17.56 17.24 -6.14
C ALA A 37 18.17 16.63 -7.41
N ASP A 38 19.29 15.93 -7.26
CA ASP A 38 19.91 15.19 -8.36
C ASP A 38 19.08 13.99 -8.78
N TYR A 39 18.37 13.38 -7.83
CA TYR A 39 17.42 12.30 -8.07
C TYR A 39 16.11 12.52 -7.32
N VAL A 40 15.01 12.06 -7.91
CA VAL A 40 13.69 12.04 -7.28
C VAL A 40 13.17 10.62 -7.27
N ILE A 41 12.79 10.12 -6.07
CA ILE A 41 12.16 8.81 -5.91
C ILE A 41 10.68 9.01 -5.61
N HIS A 42 9.82 8.48 -6.50
CA HIS A 42 8.38 8.44 -6.27
C HIS A 42 8.04 7.18 -5.46
N ALA A 43 8.01 7.31 -4.14
CA ALA A 43 7.69 6.22 -3.21
C ALA A 43 6.21 6.25 -2.77
N THR A 44 5.32 6.63 -3.66
CA THR A 44 3.90 6.91 -3.38
C THR A 44 3.00 5.69 -3.35
N ASN A 45 3.48 4.52 -3.77
CA ASN A 45 2.74 3.26 -3.84
C ASN A 45 1.33 3.43 -4.45
N GLY A 46 0.25 3.19 -3.70
CA GLY A 46 -1.13 3.36 -4.16
C GLY A 46 -1.58 4.80 -4.37
N TYR A 47 -0.80 5.78 -3.90
CA TYR A 47 -1.15 7.20 -3.97
C TYR A 47 -0.59 7.92 -5.22
N HIS A 48 -0.37 7.19 -6.32
CA HIS A 48 -0.01 7.81 -7.58
C HIS A 48 -1.09 8.79 -8.02
N SER A 49 -0.72 10.04 -8.11
CA SER A 49 -1.57 11.18 -8.47
C SER A 49 -1.28 11.69 -9.88
N SER A 50 -1.72 12.91 -10.15
CA SER A 50 -1.38 13.68 -11.36
C SER A 50 0.13 13.90 -11.56
N LEU A 51 0.96 13.72 -10.50
CA LEU A 51 2.41 13.81 -10.61
C LEU A 51 2.99 12.79 -11.59
N ASN A 52 2.36 11.62 -11.68
CA ASN A 52 2.86 10.54 -12.51
C ASN A 52 1.72 9.71 -13.13
N PRO A 53 1.01 10.26 -14.14
CA PRO A 53 -0.16 9.59 -14.75
C PRO A 53 0.15 8.23 -15.38
N SER A 54 1.34 8.06 -15.96
CA SER A 54 1.74 6.81 -16.59
C SER A 54 1.87 5.66 -15.58
N GLN A 55 2.36 5.95 -14.39
CA GLN A 55 2.45 4.97 -13.30
C GLN A 55 1.09 4.79 -12.63
N ALA A 56 0.34 5.87 -12.49
CA ALA A 56 -1.03 5.83 -12.00
C ALA A 56 -1.93 4.88 -12.81
N ALA A 57 -1.72 4.76 -14.11
CA ALA A 57 -2.45 3.81 -14.95
C ALA A 57 -2.13 2.33 -14.66
N LYS A 58 -0.97 2.04 -14.05
CA LYS A 58 -0.47 0.70 -13.78
C LYS A 58 -0.71 0.21 -12.35
N VAL A 59 -0.99 1.13 -11.42
CA VAL A 59 -1.15 0.83 -9.99
C VAL A 59 -2.53 1.26 -9.53
N MET A 60 -3.38 0.28 -9.18
CA MET A 60 -4.73 0.50 -8.67
C MET A 60 -4.68 0.78 -7.17
N PRO A 61 -5.23 1.90 -6.68
CA PRO A 61 -5.43 2.11 -5.25
C PRO A 61 -6.62 1.27 -4.77
N ILE A 62 -6.39 0.43 -3.76
CA ILE A 62 -7.42 -0.36 -3.10
C ILE A 62 -7.30 -0.13 -1.60
N ASN A 63 -8.38 0.27 -0.96
CA ASN A 63 -8.40 0.45 0.48
C ASN A 63 -8.69 -0.87 1.18
N ASN A 64 -7.94 -1.14 2.22
CA ASN A 64 -8.07 -2.31 3.06
C ASN A 64 -8.17 -1.89 4.52
N PHE A 65 -8.90 -2.65 5.34
CA PHE A 65 -9.29 -2.24 6.68
C PHE A 65 -8.95 -3.30 7.71
N LEU A 66 -8.59 -2.83 8.90
CA LEU A 66 -8.27 -3.67 10.05
C LEU A 66 -9.03 -3.18 11.28
N VAL A 67 -9.26 -4.13 12.18
CA VAL A 67 -9.74 -3.86 13.53
C VAL A 67 -8.87 -4.60 14.55
N ALA A 68 -8.89 -4.12 15.79
CA ALA A 68 -8.39 -4.87 16.94
C ALA A 68 -9.51 -5.01 17.99
N THR A 69 -9.65 -6.19 18.53
CA THR A 69 -10.57 -6.46 19.65
C THR A 69 -10.06 -5.82 20.96
N ALA A 70 -10.88 -5.79 21.99
CA ALA A 70 -10.37 -5.73 23.35
C ALA A 70 -9.43 -6.94 23.61
N PRO A 71 -8.54 -6.87 24.61
CA PRO A 71 -7.75 -8.05 25.02
C PRO A 71 -8.67 -9.24 25.31
N LEU A 72 -8.29 -10.39 24.81
CA LEU A 72 -9.05 -11.65 24.96
C LEU A 72 -8.59 -12.36 26.26
N ASP A 73 -9.53 -12.84 27.05
CA ASP A 73 -9.23 -13.62 28.24
C ASP A 73 -8.61 -14.98 27.87
N ARG A 74 -9.04 -15.55 26.72
CA ARG A 74 -8.60 -16.87 26.25
C ARG A 74 -8.15 -16.82 24.78
N PRO A 75 -7.03 -16.13 24.50
CA PRO A 75 -6.55 -15.94 23.12
C PRO A 75 -6.21 -17.26 22.41
N GLN A 76 -5.82 -18.31 23.16
CA GLN A 76 -5.54 -19.65 22.64
C GLN A 76 -6.77 -20.37 22.07
N GLU A 77 -7.99 -19.98 22.43
CA GLU A 77 -9.22 -20.50 21.83
C GLU A 77 -9.48 -19.92 20.43
N VAL A 78 -8.83 -18.78 20.11
CA VAL A 78 -8.88 -18.13 18.80
C VAL A 78 -7.71 -18.58 17.94
N LEU A 79 -6.49 -18.49 18.46
CA LEU A 79 -5.26 -18.96 17.81
C LEU A 79 -4.37 -19.67 18.83
N ARG A 80 -4.18 -20.98 18.63
CA ARG A 80 -3.37 -21.81 19.52
C ARG A 80 -1.88 -21.48 19.53
N LYS A 81 -1.39 -20.82 18.48
CA LYS A 81 0.01 -20.45 18.29
C LYS A 81 0.10 -18.98 17.87
N PRO A 82 1.20 -18.29 18.21
CA PRO A 82 1.42 -16.90 17.78
C PRO A 82 1.85 -16.83 16.30
N ILE A 83 0.95 -17.18 15.40
CA ILE A 83 1.13 -17.16 13.96
C ILE A 83 0.28 -16.07 13.33
N ALA A 84 0.68 -15.62 12.14
CA ALA A 84 -0.17 -14.83 11.25
C ALA A 84 -0.84 -15.78 10.25
N VAL A 85 -2.13 -15.58 10.04
CA VAL A 85 -2.95 -16.40 9.14
C VAL A 85 -3.53 -15.50 8.06
N ALA A 86 -3.58 -16.01 6.83
CA ALA A 86 -4.34 -15.43 5.74
C ALA A 86 -5.14 -16.55 5.06
N ASP A 87 -6.40 -16.28 4.69
CA ASP A 87 -7.21 -17.22 3.93
C ASP A 87 -6.92 -17.12 2.41
N ASN A 88 -7.58 -17.92 1.61
CA ASN A 88 -7.43 -17.95 0.15
C ASN A 88 -8.62 -17.31 -0.59
N ARG A 89 -9.43 -16.50 0.09
CA ARG A 89 -10.51 -15.76 -0.54
C ARG A 89 -9.96 -14.70 -1.49
N PHE A 90 -10.75 -14.31 -2.47
CA PHE A 90 -10.35 -13.23 -3.39
C PHE A 90 -10.09 -11.91 -2.63
N VAL A 91 -11.00 -11.53 -1.72
CA VAL A 91 -10.79 -10.52 -0.69
C VAL A 91 -10.32 -11.24 0.55
N LEU A 92 -9.01 -11.22 0.78
CA LEU A 92 -8.37 -11.97 1.87
C LEU A 92 -8.85 -11.49 3.24
N ASN A 93 -9.15 -12.43 4.12
CA ASN A 93 -9.12 -12.17 5.55
C ASN A 93 -7.76 -12.60 6.08
N TYR A 94 -7.19 -11.80 6.95
CA TYR A 94 -5.92 -12.08 7.60
C TYR A 94 -5.94 -11.61 9.03
N TYR A 95 -5.31 -12.40 9.91
CA TYR A 95 -5.41 -12.13 11.32
C TYR A 95 -4.23 -12.70 12.11
N ARG A 96 -3.99 -12.13 13.26
CA ARG A 96 -3.00 -12.57 14.23
C ARG A 96 -3.36 -12.04 15.63
N LEU A 97 -2.77 -12.63 16.66
CA LEU A 97 -2.79 -12.03 17.99
C LEU A 97 -1.69 -10.98 18.14
N SER A 98 -1.99 -9.91 18.85
CA SER A 98 -1.00 -8.95 19.34
C SER A 98 -0.31 -9.47 20.60
N HIS A 99 0.74 -8.80 21.06
CA HIS A 99 1.45 -9.13 22.28
C HIS A 99 0.57 -8.96 23.55
N ASP A 100 -0.46 -8.12 23.48
CA ASP A 100 -1.44 -7.86 24.54
C ASP A 100 -2.76 -8.64 24.33
N ASN A 101 -2.68 -9.77 23.64
CA ASN A 101 -3.78 -10.72 23.42
C ASN A 101 -5.01 -10.19 22.67
N ARG A 102 -4.88 -9.16 21.86
CA ARG A 102 -5.96 -8.72 20.98
C ARG A 102 -5.93 -9.50 19.67
N LEU A 103 -7.10 -9.85 19.15
CA LEU A 103 -7.18 -10.27 17.76
C LEU A 103 -7.10 -9.04 16.87
N ILE A 104 -6.02 -8.93 16.08
CA ILE A 104 -5.92 -8.01 14.96
C ILE A 104 -6.46 -8.73 13.74
N PHE A 105 -7.52 -8.21 13.15
CA PHE A 105 -8.21 -8.82 12.02
C PHE A 105 -8.31 -7.82 10.87
N GLY A 106 -7.83 -8.21 9.70
CA GLY A 106 -7.98 -7.48 8.46
C GLY A 106 -8.94 -8.20 7.53
N GLY A 107 -9.85 -7.44 6.95
CA GLY A 107 -10.85 -7.96 6.01
C GLY A 107 -11.73 -6.85 5.47
N GLY A 108 -12.28 -7.09 4.30
CA GLY A 108 -13.06 -6.10 3.58
C GLY A 108 -12.20 -5.07 2.85
N GLU A 109 -12.67 -4.68 1.69
CA GLU A 109 -12.02 -3.74 0.79
C GLU A 109 -13.00 -2.66 0.35
N SER A 110 -12.46 -1.54 -0.14
CA SER A 110 -13.22 -0.57 -0.91
C SER A 110 -12.38 -0.03 -2.06
N TYR A 111 -13.06 0.22 -3.16
CA TYR A 111 -12.49 0.73 -4.39
C TYR A 111 -12.80 2.23 -4.51
N GLY A 112 -11.77 3.06 -4.57
CA GLY A 112 -11.90 4.51 -4.66
C GLY A 112 -11.12 5.26 -3.58
N ALA A 113 -11.27 6.59 -3.56
CA ALA A 113 -10.46 7.45 -2.70
C ALA A 113 -10.98 7.60 -1.26
N ARG A 114 -12.18 7.11 -0.98
CA ARG A 114 -12.84 7.33 0.32
C ARG A 114 -12.89 6.06 1.16
N PHE A 115 -12.59 6.21 2.44
CA PHE A 115 -12.80 5.16 3.42
C PHE A 115 -14.28 5.12 3.83
N PRO A 116 -14.82 3.95 4.26
CA PRO A 116 -16.16 3.85 4.81
C PRO A 116 -16.25 4.71 6.08
N LYS A 117 -17.45 5.21 6.35
CA LYS A 117 -17.70 5.98 7.57
C LYS A 117 -17.53 5.16 8.84
N ASP A 118 -17.84 3.87 8.75
CA ASP A 118 -17.72 2.92 9.84
C ASP A 118 -16.92 1.69 9.41
N ILE A 119 -15.65 1.67 9.81
CA ILE A 119 -14.74 0.57 9.57
C ILE A 119 -15.10 -0.62 10.49
N PHE A 120 -15.55 -0.34 11.72
CA PHE A 120 -15.93 -1.40 12.67
C PHE A 120 -17.04 -2.28 12.09
N ALA A 121 -18.13 -1.67 11.64
CA ALA A 121 -19.25 -2.40 11.04
C ALA A 121 -18.82 -3.19 9.80
N LYS A 122 -17.95 -2.59 8.95
CA LYS A 122 -17.47 -3.24 7.74
C LYS A 122 -16.65 -4.50 8.01
N VAL A 123 -15.78 -4.48 9.02
CA VAL A 123 -14.85 -5.58 9.31
C VAL A 123 -15.47 -6.59 10.29
N ARG A 124 -16.43 -6.18 11.13
CA ARG A 124 -17.12 -7.08 12.06
C ARG A 124 -17.75 -8.27 11.35
N LYS A 125 -18.41 -8.05 10.21
CA LYS A 125 -19.07 -9.13 9.47
C LYS A 125 -18.10 -10.28 9.13
N PRO A 126 -17.01 -10.08 8.35
CA PRO A 126 -16.08 -11.15 8.04
C PRO A 126 -15.35 -11.71 9.28
N LEU A 127 -15.12 -10.88 10.31
CA LEU A 127 -14.57 -11.37 11.58
C LEU A 127 -15.48 -12.38 12.24
N CYS A 128 -16.79 -12.09 12.35
CA CYS A 128 -17.75 -12.99 12.99
C CYS A 128 -18.07 -14.23 12.13
N GLU A 129 -17.88 -14.17 10.81
CA GLU A 129 -17.98 -15.36 9.94
C GLU A 129 -16.87 -16.38 10.27
N ILE A 130 -15.68 -15.94 10.65
CA ILE A 130 -14.54 -16.79 10.97
C ILE A 130 -14.51 -17.13 12.47
N PHE A 131 -14.83 -16.15 13.32
CA PHE A 131 -14.80 -16.24 14.77
C PHE A 131 -16.15 -15.85 15.38
N PRO A 132 -17.20 -16.68 15.20
CA PRO A 132 -18.54 -16.37 15.74
C PRO A 132 -18.54 -16.18 17.26
N GLN A 133 -17.63 -16.83 17.99
CA GLN A 133 -17.47 -16.69 19.43
C GLN A 133 -16.99 -15.28 19.85
N LEU A 134 -16.53 -14.43 18.92
CA LEU A 134 -16.10 -13.06 19.19
C LEU A 134 -17.17 -12.00 18.84
N ALA A 135 -18.40 -12.42 18.55
CA ALA A 135 -19.47 -11.49 18.12
C ALA A 135 -19.74 -10.37 19.14
N ASP A 136 -19.68 -10.69 20.43
CA ASP A 136 -19.94 -9.74 21.53
C ASP A 136 -18.68 -9.07 22.06
N VAL A 137 -17.49 -9.46 21.56
CA VAL A 137 -16.23 -8.86 21.99
C VAL A 137 -16.12 -7.43 21.42
N PRO A 138 -15.85 -6.41 22.25
CA PRO A 138 -15.69 -5.04 21.78
C PRO A 138 -14.52 -4.92 20.80
N LEU A 139 -14.75 -4.18 19.70
CA LEU A 139 -13.68 -3.73 18.81
C LEU A 139 -13.22 -2.34 19.31
N THR A 140 -11.95 -2.23 19.65
CA THR A 140 -11.40 -1.02 20.30
C THR A 140 -10.63 -0.12 19.36
N HIS A 141 -10.10 -0.66 18.28
CA HIS A 141 -9.35 0.08 17.28
C HIS A 141 -9.81 -0.31 15.88
N ALA A 142 -9.88 0.67 15.00
CA ALA A 142 -10.14 0.47 13.58
C ALA A 142 -9.28 1.42 12.75
N TRP A 143 -8.69 0.93 11.69
CA TRP A 143 -7.88 1.73 10.76
C TRP A 143 -7.92 1.13 9.37
N GLY A 144 -7.40 1.87 8.41
CA GLY A 144 -7.26 1.41 7.04
C GLY A 144 -6.03 2.00 6.37
N GLY A 145 -5.69 1.46 5.23
CA GLY A 145 -4.61 1.92 4.38
C GLY A 145 -4.93 1.68 2.92
N THR A 146 -4.28 2.44 2.04
CA THR A 146 -4.41 2.27 0.60
C THR A 146 -3.26 1.45 0.07
N LEU A 147 -3.58 0.30 -0.48
CA LEU A 147 -2.65 -0.59 -1.17
C LEU A 147 -2.47 -0.13 -2.61
N GLY A 148 -1.28 -0.35 -3.17
CA GLY A 148 -1.03 -0.24 -4.60
C GLY A 148 -1.04 -1.63 -5.22
N ILE A 149 -2.02 -1.93 -6.06
CA ILE A 149 -2.17 -3.24 -6.71
C ILE A 149 -1.84 -3.11 -8.19
N THR A 150 -1.02 -4.00 -8.72
CA THR A 150 -0.77 -4.16 -10.16
C THR A 150 -1.61 -5.31 -10.72
N THR A 151 -1.85 -5.31 -12.02
CA THR A 151 -2.66 -6.35 -12.69
C THR A 151 -2.10 -7.76 -12.51
N ARG A 152 -0.80 -7.90 -12.41
CA ARG A 152 -0.09 -9.19 -12.23
C ARG A 152 0.40 -9.43 -10.80
N ARG A 153 0.09 -8.51 -9.88
CA ARG A 153 0.56 -8.52 -8.49
C ARG A 153 2.09 -8.49 -8.31
N LEU A 154 2.84 -8.23 -9.38
CA LEU A 154 4.28 -8.00 -9.35
C LEU A 154 4.56 -6.51 -9.06
N PRO A 155 5.62 -6.18 -8.31
CA PRO A 155 5.97 -4.80 -8.04
C PRO A 155 6.38 -4.07 -9.32
N LEU A 156 6.07 -2.79 -9.39
CA LEU A 156 6.45 -1.89 -10.46
C LEU A 156 7.76 -1.20 -10.09
N PHE A 157 8.80 -1.43 -10.87
CA PHE A 157 10.03 -0.63 -10.90
C PHE A 157 10.10 0.11 -12.23
N ALA A 158 10.29 1.42 -12.22
CA ALA A 158 10.35 2.17 -13.47
C ALA A 158 11.16 3.47 -13.34
N ARG A 159 11.80 3.86 -14.45
CA ARG A 159 12.29 5.22 -14.66
C ARG A 159 11.12 6.05 -15.18
N VAL A 160 10.79 7.12 -14.49
CA VAL A 160 9.68 8.02 -14.87
C VAL A 160 10.17 9.32 -15.47
N GLY A 161 11.46 9.52 -15.41
CA GLY A 161 12.23 10.59 -16.05
C GLY A 161 13.72 10.26 -15.98
N PRO A 162 14.60 11.08 -16.59
CA PRO A 162 16.04 10.81 -16.61
C PRO A 162 16.65 10.60 -15.22
N GLN A 163 16.18 11.34 -14.22
CA GLN A 163 16.65 11.29 -12.83
C GLN A 163 15.49 10.99 -11.86
N GLN A 164 14.40 10.43 -12.37
CA GLN A 164 13.24 10.10 -11.57
C GLN A 164 12.99 8.60 -11.60
N LEU A 165 12.92 7.99 -10.43
CA LEU A 165 12.73 6.56 -10.22
C LEU A 165 11.46 6.30 -9.42
N THR A 166 10.84 5.14 -9.62
CA THR A 166 9.76 4.67 -8.76
C THR A 166 9.88 3.19 -8.46
N ALA A 167 9.48 2.81 -7.25
CA ALA A 167 9.15 1.45 -6.88
C ALA A 167 7.82 1.47 -6.12
N SER A 168 6.83 0.70 -6.59
CA SER A 168 5.46 0.75 -6.08
C SER A 168 4.66 -0.48 -6.49
N GLY A 169 3.36 -0.52 -6.20
CA GLY A 169 2.50 -1.60 -6.64
C GLY A 169 2.81 -2.93 -5.95
N TYR A 170 3.14 -2.90 -4.67
CA TYR A 170 3.54 -4.09 -3.90
C TYR A 170 2.41 -5.09 -3.64
N SER A 171 1.19 -4.77 -4.04
CA SER A 171 0.04 -5.68 -4.05
C SER A 171 -0.21 -6.39 -2.70
N GLY A 172 -0.04 -5.67 -1.59
CA GLY A 172 -0.20 -6.18 -0.23
C GLY A 172 1.09 -6.66 0.45
N HIS A 173 2.19 -6.81 -0.28
CA HIS A 173 3.47 -7.33 0.23
C HIS A 173 4.49 -6.22 0.59
N GLY A 174 4.02 -4.97 0.74
CA GLY A 174 4.90 -3.80 0.95
C GLY A 174 5.79 -3.87 2.18
N VAL A 175 5.35 -4.51 3.27
CA VAL A 175 6.18 -4.65 4.48
C VAL A 175 7.48 -5.39 4.18
N ALA A 176 7.43 -6.44 3.36
CA ALA A 176 8.63 -7.19 2.96
C ALA A 176 9.39 -6.49 1.82
N LEU A 177 8.66 -5.97 0.82
CA LEU A 177 9.28 -5.51 -0.43
C LEU A 177 9.76 -4.05 -0.40
N ALA A 178 9.20 -3.18 0.43
CA ALA A 178 9.57 -1.76 0.41
C ALA A 178 11.01 -1.51 0.87
N GLY A 179 11.48 -2.25 1.87
CA GLY A 179 12.89 -2.19 2.31
C GLY A 179 13.86 -2.64 1.21
N PHE A 180 13.55 -3.77 0.57
CA PHE A 180 14.30 -4.27 -0.58
C PHE A 180 14.29 -3.25 -1.74
N ALA A 181 13.13 -2.70 -2.08
CA ALA A 181 13.01 -1.70 -3.13
C ALA A 181 13.85 -0.44 -2.82
N GLY A 182 13.84 0.01 -1.56
CA GLY A 182 14.67 1.13 -1.11
C GLY A 182 16.16 0.86 -1.31
N GLN A 183 16.63 -0.35 -1.00
CA GLN A 183 18.00 -0.76 -1.24
C GLN A 183 18.35 -0.73 -2.74
N VAL A 184 17.51 -1.33 -3.59
CA VAL A 184 17.72 -1.35 -5.06
C VAL A 184 17.77 0.07 -5.63
N LEU A 185 16.90 0.97 -5.18
CA LEU A 185 16.90 2.38 -5.60
C LEU A 185 18.17 3.10 -5.15
N ALA A 186 18.64 2.85 -3.93
CA ALA A 186 19.89 3.43 -3.42
C ALA A 186 21.11 2.94 -4.21
N GLU A 187 21.19 1.65 -4.51
CA GLU A 187 22.24 1.06 -5.37
C GLU A 187 22.25 1.72 -6.75
N THR A 188 21.06 1.95 -7.33
CA THR A 188 20.89 2.61 -8.64
C THR A 188 21.45 4.03 -8.62
N ILE A 189 21.15 4.80 -7.58
CA ILE A 189 21.65 6.17 -7.41
C ILE A 189 23.17 6.17 -7.19
N ALA A 190 23.69 5.16 -6.51
CA ALA A 190 25.13 4.99 -6.31
C ALA A 190 25.88 4.51 -7.57
N GLY A 191 25.19 4.32 -8.71
CA GLY A 191 25.81 3.93 -9.99
C GLY A 191 25.71 2.43 -10.32
N ASN A 192 25.09 1.61 -9.46
CA ASN A 192 24.85 0.20 -9.73
C ASN A 192 23.37 -0.06 -10.02
N ALA A 193 22.97 -0.02 -11.29
CA ALA A 193 21.59 -0.15 -11.72
C ALA A 193 21.18 -1.58 -12.13
N GLU A 194 22.05 -2.57 -12.06
CA GLU A 194 21.83 -3.92 -12.60
C GLU A 194 20.53 -4.54 -12.05
N ARG A 195 20.34 -4.53 -10.74
CA ARG A 195 19.13 -5.08 -10.08
C ARG A 195 17.88 -4.29 -10.44
N PHE A 196 17.98 -2.97 -10.50
CA PHE A 196 16.85 -2.12 -10.89
C PHE A 196 16.44 -2.39 -12.34
N ASP A 197 17.40 -2.45 -13.26
CA ASP A 197 17.15 -2.67 -14.68
C ASP A 197 16.54 -4.05 -14.92
N LEU A 198 16.97 -5.09 -14.20
CA LEU A 198 16.34 -6.41 -14.22
C LEU A 198 14.88 -6.34 -13.71
N LEU A 199 14.63 -5.70 -12.58
CA LEU A 199 13.29 -5.60 -12.00
C LEU A 199 12.35 -4.71 -12.83
N SER A 200 12.88 -3.72 -13.54
CA SER A 200 12.12 -2.85 -14.43
C SER A 200 11.56 -3.57 -15.67
N GLN A 201 12.09 -4.75 -16.00
CA GLN A 201 11.59 -5.61 -17.08
C GLN A 201 10.37 -6.44 -16.68
N LEU A 202 10.00 -6.48 -15.38
CA LEU A 202 8.79 -7.15 -14.94
C LEU A 202 7.56 -6.56 -15.61
N PRO A 203 6.71 -7.40 -16.24
CA PRO A 203 5.57 -6.89 -16.99
C PRO A 203 4.50 -6.35 -16.07
N THR A 204 4.33 -5.04 -16.07
CA THR A 204 3.28 -4.30 -15.35
C THR A 204 2.41 -3.52 -16.33
N PRO A 205 1.48 -4.20 -17.04
CA PRO A 205 0.60 -3.52 -17.99
C PRO A 205 -0.36 -2.57 -17.28
N SER A 206 -0.82 -1.56 -18.00
CA SER A 206 -1.83 -0.62 -17.51
C SER A 206 -3.16 -1.32 -17.30
N PHE A 207 -3.93 -0.85 -16.33
CA PHE A 207 -5.31 -1.28 -16.18
C PHE A 207 -6.15 -0.83 -17.38
N PRO A 208 -7.18 -1.61 -17.78
CA PRO A 208 -8.14 -1.19 -18.81
C PRO A 208 -8.73 0.19 -18.48
N GLY A 209 -8.78 1.08 -19.48
CA GLY A 209 -9.24 2.44 -19.31
C GLY A 209 -8.26 3.40 -18.60
N GLY A 210 -7.03 2.94 -18.29
CA GLY A 210 -5.97 3.77 -17.70
C GLY A 210 -6.35 4.35 -16.36
N GLN A 211 -5.84 5.54 -16.04
CA GLN A 211 -6.07 6.19 -14.75
C GLN A 211 -7.56 6.54 -14.51
N SER A 212 -8.29 6.94 -15.53
CA SER A 212 -9.65 7.48 -15.40
C SER A 212 -10.71 6.40 -15.20
N LEU A 213 -10.64 5.29 -15.93
CA LEU A 213 -11.68 4.26 -15.93
C LEU A 213 -11.34 3.01 -15.11
N ARG A 214 -10.09 2.85 -14.68
CA ARG A 214 -9.67 1.67 -13.88
C ARG A 214 -10.53 1.46 -12.63
N GLY A 215 -10.91 2.52 -11.92
CA GLY A 215 -11.73 2.45 -10.71
C GLY A 215 -13.15 1.96 -11.01
N PRO A 216 -13.93 2.62 -11.88
CA PRO A 216 -15.24 2.17 -12.32
C PRO A 216 -15.25 0.74 -12.88
N ILE A 217 -14.30 0.39 -13.75
CA ILE A 217 -14.20 -0.96 -14.33
C ILE A 217 -13.93 -2.01 -13.24
N MET A 218 -13.02 -1.72 -12.29
CA MET A 218 -12.76 -2.62 -11.19
C MET A 218 -13.97 -2.80 -10.29
N THR A 219 -14.68 -1.72 -9.95
CA THR A 219 -15.91 -1.79 -9.15
C THR A 219 -16.94 -2.70 -9.81
N LEU A 220 -17.13 -2.56 -11.13
CA LEU A 220 -18.04 -3.40 -11.91
C LEU A 220 -17.61 -4.88 -11.90
N ALA A 221 -16.33 -5.15 -12.14
CA ALA A 221 -15.79 -6.49 -12.10
C ALA A 221 -15.95 -7.14 -10.71
N MET A 222 -15.64 -6.41 -9.64
CA MET A 222 -15.77 -6.91 -8.28
C MET A 222 -17.22 -7.15 -7.86
N THR A 223 -18.17 -6.34 -8.34
CA THR A 223 -19.60 -6.59 -8.13
C THR A 223 -20.04 -7.87 -8.84
N TRP A 224 -19.54 -8.12 -10.04
CA TRP A 224 -19.79 -9.36 -10.77
C TRP A 224 -19.25 -10.61 -10.07
N PHE A 225 -18.03 -10.54 -9.52
CA PHE A 225 -17.43 -11.67 -8.79
C PHE A 225 -17.98 -11.87 -7.36
N ALA A 226 -18.74 -10.91 -6.83
CA ALA A 226 -19.40 -11.01 -5.52
C ALA A 226 -20.81 -11.59 -5.59
N LEU A 227 -21.38 -11.78 -6.80
CA LEU A 227 -22.65 -12.45 -7.09
C LEU A 227 -22.42 -13.95 -7.27
#